data_84b3c4f7e7789d808d4c4a121649248f
#
_entry.id   84b3c4f7e7789d808d4c4a121649248f
#
_cell.length_a   1.000
_cell.length_b   1.000
_cell.length_c   1.000
_cell.angle_alpha   90.00
_cell.angle_beta   90.00
_cell.angle_gamma   90.00
#
_symmetry.space_group_name_H-M   'P 1'
#
loop_
_entity.id
_entity.type
_entity.pdbx_description
1 polymer ?
#
loop_
_entity_poly.entity_id
_entity_poly.type
_entity_poly.pdbx_seq_one_letter_code
_entity_poly.pdbx_strand_id
1 'polypeptide(L)'
;MSPKLTIAYESVDASPAPAANPGDRIDAMFEAAEERHRAARRMVSMLLRALVYLGALLTTAVLLFLVGYILVNGVPYLTPSLFEWEYNSTNVSLMPALVNTLLMAALSLLMAVPVGVGSAIYLVEYAPRGSRFVAVVRTTAETLQGIPSIIYGLFGMLFFVTALHWNLSLLAGACTLAIMVLPVVMRTTEEALLAVPDAYREGGFGLGAGRLRTVFRCVLPSAVPGILGGVILALGRCVGEVAALIFTAGSIAQIPNFAGEGAMAVFDSARTLAVHMYALASEGLHVNETYATAVVLLVMVVLLNLLAT
;
A
#
# COMPACT_ATOMS: atom_id res chain seq x y z
N MET A 1 -98.92 -11.20 -42.84
CA MET A 1 -97.79 -10.30 -42.69
C MET A 1 -96.57 -11.12 -42.32
N SER A 2 -95.76 -11.42 -43.31
CA SER A 2 -94.53 -12.21 -43.12
C SER A 2 -93.34 -11.29 -42.94
N PRO A 3 -92.45 -11.56 -42.01
CA PRO A 3 -91.13 -10.90 -42.02
C PRO A 3 -90.17 -11.71 -42.89
N LYS A 4 -89.50 -11.03 -43.76
CA LYS A 4 -88.44 -11.53 -44.65
C LYS A 4 -87.20 -11.71 -43.89
N LEU A 5 -86.67 -12.97 -43.85
CA LEU A 5 -85.32 -13.30 -43.39
C LEU A 5 -84.31 -12.84 -44.43
N THR A 6 -83.47 -11.89 -44.15
CA THR A 6 -82.34 -11.52 -45.00
C THR A 6 -81.11 -12.25 -44.44
N ILE A 7 -80.65 -13.22 -45.18
CA ILE A 7 -79.39 -13.91 -44.89
C ILE A 7 -78.27 -13.06 -45.48
N ALA A 8 -77.43 -12.48 -44.59
CA ALA A 8 -76.20 -11.79 -44.95
C ALA A 8 -75.12 -12.86 -45.22
N TYR A 9 -74.68 -12.97 -46.48
CA TYR A 9 -73.51 -13.69 -46.88
C TYR A 9 -72.25 -12.86 -46.48
N GLU A 10 -71.61 -13.24 -45.44
CA GLU A 10 -70.28 -12.72 -45.09
C GLU A 10 -69.24 -13.50 -45.85
N SER A 11 -68.74 -12.89 -46.91
CA SER A 11 -67.63 -13.47 -47.73
C SER A 11 -66.37 -13.43 -46.91
N VAL A 12 -65.97 -14.58 -46.33
CA VAL A 12 -64.64 -14.78 -45.75
C VAL A 12 -63.63 -14.80 -46.89
N ASP A 13 -63.06 -13.63 -47.17
CA ASP A 13 -61.95 -13.48 -48.07
C ASP A 13 -60.65 -13.90 -47.29
N ALA A 14 -60.44 -15.23 -47.22
CA ALA A 14 -59.24 -15.82 -46.71
C ALA A 14 -58.15 -15.76 -47.77
N SER A 15 -57.64 -14.56 -48.03
CA SER A 15 -56.38 -14.46 -48.76
C SER A 15 -55.27 -15.09 -47.87
N PRO A 16 -54.58 -16.15 -48.40
CA PRO A 16 -53.48 -16.71 -47.63
C PRO A 16 -52.41 -15.62 -47.45
N ALA A 17 -52.03 -15.38 -46.17
CA ALA A 17 -50.93 -14.44 -45.79
C ALA A 17 -49.73 -14.76 -46.69
N PRO A 18 -49.05 -13.75 -47.27
CA PRO A 18 -47.92 -13.98 -48.16
C PRO A 18 -46.87 -14.80 -47.39
N ALA A 19 -46.47 -15.91 -47.96
CA ALA A 19 -45.43 -16.78 -47.40
C ALA A 19 -44.18 -15.93 -47.19
N ALA A 20 -43.76 -15.75 -45.92
CA ALA A 20 -42.59 -14.97 -45.57
C ALA A 20 -41.40 -15.47 -46.38
N ASN A 21 -40.73 -14.54 -47.06
CA ASN A 21 -39.56 -14.81 -47.89
C ASN A 21 -38.54 -15.60 -47.04
N PRO A 22 -37.91 -16.68 -47.53
CA PRO A 22 -36.89 -17.42 -46.76
C PRO A 22 -35.76 -16.54 -46.20
N GLY A 23 -35.45 -15.42 -46.85
CA GLY A 23 -34.51 -14.40 -46.36
C GLY A 23 -34.97 -13.74 -45.06
N ASP A 24 -36.24 -13.32 -44.96
CA ASP A 24 -36.79 -12.65 -43.79
C ASP A 24 -36.79 -13.57 -42.55
N ARG A 25 -36.94 -14.88 -42.75
CA ARG A 25 -36.83 -15.87 -41.65
C ARG A 25 -35.40 -16.05 -41.14
N ILE A 26 -34.43 -16.01 -42.07
CA ILE A 26 -33.01 -16.12 -41.72
C ILE A 26 -32.57 -14.87 -40.94
N ASP A 27 -32.93 -13.67 -41.40
CA ASP A 27 -32.62 -12.41 -40.75
C ASP A 27 -33.26 -12.32 -39.34
N ALA A 28 -34.52 -12.71 -39.18
CA ALA A 28 -35.18 -12.78 -37.87
C ALA A 28 -34.53 -13.79 -36.92
N MET A 29 -33.98 -14.91 -37.42
CA MET A 29 -33.24 -15.86 -36.61
C MET A 29 -31.88 -15.29 -36.15
N PHE A 30 -31.19 -14.55 -37.03
CA PHE A 30 -29.93 -13.86 -36.65
C PHE A 30 -30.16 -12.75 -35.63
N GLU A 31 -31.19 -11.93 -35.80
CA GLU A 31 -31.59 -10.90 -34.86
C GLU A 31 -31.94 -11.49 -33.49
N ALA A 32 -32.74 -12.55 -33.44
CA ALA A 32 -33.10 -13.23 -32.20
C ALA A 32 -31.88 -13.89 -31.50
N ALA A 33 -30.93 -14.42 -32.29
CA ALA A 33 -29.67 -14.96 -31.75
C ALA A 33 -28.78 -13.85 -31.20
N GLU A 34 -28.67 -12.71 -31.89
CA GLU A 34 -27.93 -11.53 -31.39
C GLU A 34 -28.54 -10.94 -30.10
N GLU A 35 -29.86 -10.84 -30.03
CA GLU A 35 -30.56 -10.35 -28.84
C GLU A 35 -30.32 -11.27 -27.63
N ARG A 36 -30.39 -12.59 -27.82
CA ARG A 36 -30.06 -13.57 -26.78
C ARG A 36 -28.61 -13.44 -26.33
N HIS A 37 -27.66 -13.25 -27.23
CA HIS A 37 -26.26 -13.02 -26.91
C HIS A 37 -26.04 -11.68 -26.20
N ARG A 38 -26.76 -10.62 -26.57
CA ARG A 38 -26.72 -9.32 -25.89
C ARG A 38 -27.33 -9.41 -24.50
N ALA A 39 -28.44 -10.10 -24.32
CA ALA A 39 -29.08 -10.32 -23.01
C ALA A 39 -28.18 -11.14 -22.08
N ALA A 40 -27.57 -12.24 -22.58
CA ALA A 40 -26.63 -13.05 -21.83
C ALA A 40 -25.39 -12.24 -21.40
N ARG A 41 -24.80 -11.44 -22.30
CA ARG A 41 -23.68 -10.53 -21.96
C ARG A 41 -24.07 -9.48 -20.94
N ARG A 42 -25.28 -8.91 -21.04
CA ARG A 42 -25.78 -7.96 -20.04
C ARG A 42 -25.94 -8.60 -18.66
N MET A 43 -26.50 -9.83 -18.62
CA MET A 43 -26.65 -10.58 -17.37
C MET A 43 -25.31 -10.90 -16.73
N VAL A 44 -24.34 -11.42 -17.50
CA VAL A 44 -22.98 -11.67 -17.04
C VAL A 44 -22.30 -10.38 -16.55
N SER A 45 -22.45 -9.28 -17.32
CA SER A 45 -21.89 -7.98 -16.91
C SER A 45 -22.52 -7.45 -15.62
N MET A 46 -23.83 -7.61 -15.43
CA MET A 46 -24.50 -7.23 -14.17
C MET A 46 -24.04 -8.10 -13.00
N LEU A 47 -23.90 -9.39 -13.21
CA LEU A 47 -23.44 -10.34 -12.19
C LEU A 47 -21.99 -10.05 -11.79
N LEU A 48 -21.11 -9.79 -12.76
CA LEU A 48 -19.73 -9.38 -12.48
C LEU A 48 -19.64 -8.05 -11.73
N ARG A 49 -20.46 -7.05 -12.12
CA ARG A 49 -20.53 -5.77 -11.39
C ARG A 49 -21.02 -5.97 -9.96
N ALA A 50 -22.09 -6.77 -9.78
CA ALA A 50 -22.60 -7.08 -8.45
C ALA A 50 -21.54 -7.77 -7.57
N LEU A 51 -20.76 -8.72 -8.14
CA LEU A 51 -19.67 -9.40 -7.45
C LEU A 51 -18.57 -8.42 -7.02
N VAL A 52 -18.19 -7.49 -7.93
CA VAL A 52 -17.18 -6.46 -7.61
C VAL A 52 -17.66 -5.52 -6.51
N TYR A 53 -18.92 -5.04 -6.59
CA TYR A 53 -19.49 -4.18 -5.54
C TYR A 53 -19.63 -4.92 -4.21
N LEU A 54 -20.03 -6.19 -4.24
CA LEU A 54 -20.11 -7.02 -3.04
C LEU A 54 -18.73 -7.21 -2.40
N GLY A 55 -17.71 -7.48 -3.22
CA GLY A 55 -16.34 -7.60 -2.75
C GLY A 55 -15.83 -6.28 -2.12
N ALA A 56 -16.05 -5.16 -2.79
CA ALA A 56 -15.68 -3.86 -2.28
C ALA A 56 -16.41 -3.51 -0.97
N LEU A 57 -17.73 -3.77 -0.91
CA LEU A 57 -18.53 -3.57 0.30
C LEU A 57 -18.04 -4.43 1.46
N LEU A 58 -17.79 -5.72 1.21
CA LEU A 58 -17.31 -6.65 2.22
C LEU A 58 -15.95 -6.20 2.78
N THR A 59 -15.01 -5.88 1.91
CA THR A 59 -13.67 -5.41 2.31
C THR A 59 -13.76 -4.14 3.15
N THR A 60 -14.56 -3.17 2.71
CA THR A 60 -14.77 -1.91 3.45
C THR A 60 -15.45 -2.17 4.80
N ALA A 61 -16.46 -3.03 4.84
CA ALA A 61 -17.16 -3.39 6.07
C ALA A 61 -16.23 -4.07 7.08
N VAL A 62 -15.40 -5.01 6.65
CA VAL A 62 -14.40 -5.68 7.51
C VAL A 62 -13.38 -4.68 8.04
N LEU A 63 -12.89 -3.77 7.20
CA LEU A 63 -11.94 -2.74 7.63
C LEU A 63 -12.56 -1.79 8.66
N LEU A 64 -13.77 -1.30 8.43
CA LEU A 64 -14.48 -0.44 9.38
C LEU A 64 -14.81 -1.18 10.68
N PHE A 65 -15.17 -2.45 10.60
CA PHE A 65 -15.40 -3.29 11.77
C PHE A 65 -14.13 -3.44 12.61
N LEU A 66 -12.98 -3.75 11.99
CA LEU A 66 -11.70 -3.89 12.70
C LEU A 66 -11.28 -2.58 13.38
N VAL A 67 -11.34 -1.47 12.64
CA VAL A 67 -11.02 -0.15 13.20
C VAL A 67 -11.98 0.21 14.34
N GLY A 68 -13.29 0.03 14.13
CA GLY A 68 -14.30 0.28 15.16
C GLY A 68 -14.11 -0.60 16.40
N TYR A 69 -13.79 -1.87 16.21
CA TYR A 69 -13.51 -2.79 17.30
C TYR A 69 -12.29 -2.38 18.12
N ILE A 70 -11.20 -1.99 17.48
CA ILE A 70 -9.99 -1.48 18.15
C ILE A 70 -10.32 -0.20 18.94
N LEU A 71 -11.06 0.74 18.34
CA LEU A 71 -11.42 1.99 19.00
C LEU A 71 -12.33 1.77 20.22
N VAL A 72 -13.36 0.94 20.08
CA VAL A 72 -14.31 0.67 21.18
C VAL A 72 -13.62 -0.02 22.37
N ASN A 73 -12.70 -0.95 22.10
CA ASN A 73 -12.00 -1.67 23.17
C ASN A 73 -10.74 -0.95 23.67
N GLY A 74 -10.15 -0.03 22.92
CA GLY A 74 -8.89 0.62 23.31
C GLY A 74 -9.05 2.03 23.90
N VAL A 75 -10.00 2.84 23.39
CA VAL A 75 -10.18 4.22 23.87
C VAL A 75 -10.49 4.31 25.36
N PRO A 76 -11.32 3.44 25.98
CA PRO A 76 -11.59 3.49 27.41
C PRO A 76 -10.35 3.30 28.31
N TYR A 77 -9.32 2.64 27.78
CA TYR A 77 -8.09 2.31 28.52
C TYR A 77 -6.91 3.23 28.21
N LEU A 78 -7.12 4.36 27.49
CA LEU A 78 -6.14 5.40 27.30
C LEU A 78 -5.95 6.20 28.61
N THR A 79 -5.17 5.66 29.51
CA THR A 79 -4.86 6.29 30.81
C THR A 79 -3.59 7.16 30.69
N PRO A 80 -3.46 8.25 31.48
CA PRO A 80 -2.24 9.07 31.51
C PRO A 80 -0.97 8.27 31.86
N SER A 81 -1.07 7.20 32.63
CA SER A 81 0.04 6.30 32.99
C SER A 81 0.70 5.63 31.79
N LEU A 82 -0.05 5.39 30.69
CA LEU A 82 0.51 4.87 29.44
C LEU A 82 1.46 5.84 28.75
N PHE A 83 1.40 7.14 29.06
CA PHE A 83 2.24 8.19 28.47
C PHE A 83 3.38 8.64 29.38
N GLU A 84 3.69 7.89 30.42
CA GLU A 84 4.88 8.14 31.25
C GLU A 84 6.16 7.86 30.47
N TRP A 85 7.22 8.63 30.75
CA TRP A 85 8.51 8.53 30.06
C TRP A 85 9.27 7.24 30.40
N GLU A 86 9.07 6.70 31.61
CA GLU A 86 9.72 5.48 32.04
C GLU A 86 8.77 4.28 31.98
N TYR A 87 9.22 3.22 31.35
CA TYR A 87 8.50 1.97 31.30
C TYR A 87 8.69 1.17 32.59
N ASN A 88 7.60 0.77 33.19
CA ASN A 88 7.55 -0.19 34.30
C ASN A 88 6.54 -1.28 33.97
N SER A 89 6.69 -2.48 34.55
CA SER A 89 5.74 -3.59 34.38
C SER A 89 4.34 -3.29 34.94
N THR A 90 4.17 -2.23 35.73
CA THR A 90 2.88 -1.81 36.31
C THR A 90 2.19 -0.73 35.45
N ASN A 91 2.92 0.20 34.85
CA ASN A 91 2.38 1.29 34.03
C ASN A 91 2.30 0.92 32.54
N VAL A 92 3.10 -0.05 32.10
CA VAL A 92 3.17 -0.55 30.72
C VAL A 92 3.27 0.59 29.69
N SER A 93 4.05 1.63 30.01
CA SER A 93 4.12 2.86 29.24
C SER A 93 4.50 2.61 27.77
N LEU A 94 3.76 3.24 26.87
CA LEU A 94 4.02 3.19 25.43
C LEU A 94 4.94 4.32 24.92
N MET A 95 5.24 5.32 25.76
CA MET A 95 5.99 6.52 25.34
C MET A 95 7.39 6.22 24.81
N PRO A 96 8.21 5.39 25.46
CA PRO A 96 9.51 4.99 24.90
C PRO A 96 9.38 4.30 23.54
N ALA A 97 8.38 3.43 23.40
CA ALA A 97 8.14 2.71 22.15
C ALA A 97 7.67 3.63 21.01
N LEU A 98 6.89 4.67 21.33
CA LEU A 98 6.46 5.68 20.37
C LEU A 98 7.65 6.50 19.85
N VAL A 99 8.52 6.99 20.75
CA VAL A 99 9.73 7.72 20.38
C VAL A 99 10.65 6.84 19.52
N ASN A 100 10.85 5.59 19.93
CA ASN A 100 11.68 4.64 19.18
C ASN A 100 11.11 4.36 17.78
N THR A 101 9.78 4.32 17.63
CA THR A 101 9.15 4.16 16.32
C THR A 101 9.49 5.31 15.37
N LEU A 102 9.41 6.54 15.87
CA LEU A 102 9.74 7.73 15.07
C LEU A 102 11.23 7.77 14.73
N LEU A 103 12.10 7.48 15.69
CA LEU A 103 13.55 7.39 15.46
C LEU A 103 13.91 6.31 14.45
N MET A 104 13.33 5.12 14.60
CA MET A 104 13.55 3.99 13.71
C MET A 104 13.10 4.31 12.26
N ALA A 105 11.90 4.86 12.11
CA ALA A 105 11.35 5.24 10.82
C ALA A 105 12.19 6.37 10.17
N ALA A 106 12.55 7.40 10.93
CA ALA A 106 13.38 8.51 10.43
C ALA A 106 14.76 8.01 9.97
N LEU A 107 15.43 7.17 10.75
CA LEU A 107 16.75 6.64 10.43
C LEU A 107 16.69 5.71 9.21
N SER A 108 15.68 4.86 9.13
CA SER A 108 15.47 3.96 7.98
C SER A 108 15.23 4.74 6.69
N LEU A 109 14.37 5.77 6.73
CA LEU A 109 14.09 6.61 5.56
C LEU A 109 15.29 7.49 5.17
N LEU A 110 16.05 7.99 6.15
CA LEU A 110 17.27 8.76 5.89
C LEU A 110 18.28 7.94 5.07
N MET A 111 18.32 6.63 5.26
CA MET A 111 19.18 5.72 4.48
C MET A 111 18.51 5.31 3.16
N ALA A 112 17.24 4.92 3.19
CA ALA A 112 16.56 4.34 2.03
C ALA A 112 16.21 5.37 0.95
N VAL A 113 15.77 6.58 1.35
CA VAL A 113 15.29 7.60 0.38
C VAL A 113 16.40 8.11 -0.54
N PRO A 114 17.57 8.53 -0.06
CA PRO A 114 18.63 8.99 -0.97
C PRO A 114 19.09 7.90 -1.94
N VAL A 115 19.23 6.67 -1.46
CA VAL A 115 19.66 5.53 -2.30
C VAL A 115 18.58 5.15 -3.30
N GLY A 116 17.32 5.04 -2.85
CA GLY A 116 16.19 4.66 -3.70
C GLY A 116 15.89 5.70 -4.78
N VAL A 117 15.82 6.98 -4.40
CA VAL A 117 15.61 8.10 -5.35
C VAL A 117 16.78 8.22 -6.32
N GLY A 118 18.04 8.17 -5.83
CA GLY A 118 19.23 8.24 -6.68
C GLY A 118 19.29 7.08 -7.68
N SER A 119 18.96 5.86 -7.24
CA SER A 119 18.88 4.68 -8.13
C SER A 119 17.80 4.86 -9.20
N ALA A 120 16.61 5.32 -8.84
CA ALA A 120 15.52 5.55 -9.78
C ALA A 120 15.87 6.61 -10.82
N ILE A 121 16.48 7.73 -10.39
CA ILE A 121 16.97 8.78 -11.30
C ILE A 121 17.98 8.19 -12.29
N TYR A 122 18.92 7.37 -11.82
CA TYR A 122 19.88 6.72 -12.71
C TYR A 122 19.18 5.81 -13.73
N LEU A 123 18.25 4.98 -13.29
CA LEU A 123 17.57 4.00 -14.14
C LEU A 123 16.69 4.66 -15.21
N VAL A 124 16.03 5.78 -14.88
CA VAL A 124 15.11 6.46 -15.81
C VAL A 124 15.84 7.43 -16.71
N GLU A 125 16.73 8.24 -16.14
CA GLU A 125 17.29 9.39 -16.85
C GLU A 125 18.67 9.12 -17.46
N TYR A 126 19.47 8.23 -16.90
CA TYR A 126 20.86 8.04 -17.35
C TYR A 126 21.12 6.71 -18.04
N ALA A 127 20.41 5.65 -17.66
CA ALA A 127 20.65 4.32 -18.21
C ALA A 127 20.23 4.23 -19.68
N PRO A 128 20.97 3.47 -20.51
CA PRO A 128 20.59 3.26 -21.91
C PRO A 128 19.25 2.53 -22.02
N ARG A 129 18.40 2.96 -22.96
CA ARG A 129 17.13 2.26 -23.25
C ARG A 129 17.41 0.81 -23.67
N GLY A 130 16.70 -0.15 -23.05
CA GLY A 130 16.88 -1.58 -23.33
C GLY A 130 18.10 -2.24 -22.65
N SER A 131 18.75 -1.56 -21.72
CA SER A 131 19.88 -2.11 -20.96
C SER A 131 19.46 -3.36 -20.16
N ARG A 132 20.21 -4.46 -20.31
CA ARG A 132 20.02 -5.68 -19.51
C ARG A 132 20.24 -5.43 -18.02
N PHE A 133 21.15 -4.53 -17.68
CA PHE A 133 21.40 -4.16 -16.28
C PHE A 133 20.14 -3.54 -15.64
N VAL A 134 19.47 -2.60 -16.35
CA VAL A 134 18.21 -2.00 -15.87
C VAL A 134 17.14 -3.06 -15.65
N ALA A 135 17.00 -4.00 -16.60
CA ALA A 135 16.04 -5.10 -16.46
C ALA A 135 16.33 -5.97 -15.23
N VAL A 136 17.59 -6.33 -15.00
CA VAL A 136 18.00 -7.11 -13.82
C VAL A 136 17.70 -6.37 -12.53
N VAL A 137 18.04 -5.07 -12.43
CA VAL A 137 17.77 -4.27 -11.22
C VAL A 137 16.27 -4.19 -10.93
N ARG A 138 15.44 -3.93 -11.95
CA ARG A 138 13.98 -3.90 -11.81
C ARG A 138 13.42 -5.24 -11.32
N THR A 139 13.78 -6.33 -11.98
CA THR A 139 13.32 -7.68 -11.61
C THR A 139 13.77 -8.04 -10.19
N THR A 140 15.00 -7.69 -9.81
CA THR A 140 15.49 -7.89 -8.45
C THR A 140 14.68 -7.09 -7.43
N ALA A 141 14.41 -5.81 -7.70
CA ALA A 141 13.60 -4.98 -6.81
C ALA A 141 12.15 -5.50 -6.68
N GLU A 142 11.55 -5.96 -7.77
CA GLU A 142 10.21 -6.60 -7.76
C GLU A 142 10.22 -7.90 -6.93
N THR A 143 11.25 -8.72 -7.09
CA THR A 143 11.40 -9.95 -6.32
C THR A 143 11.57 -9.66 -4.83
N LEU A 144 12.39 -8.67 -4.47
CA LEU A 144 12.59 -8.25 -3.08
C LEU A 144 11.28 -7.77 -2.44
N GLN A 145 10.41 -7.05 -3.14
CA GLN A 145 9.11 -6.62 -2.60
C GLN A 145 8.19 -7.79 -2.23
N GLY A 146 8.34 -8.93 -2.89
CA GLY A 146 7.56 -10.15 -2.62
C GLY A 146 8.05 -10.97 -1.43
N ILE A 147 9.22 -10.67 -0.88
CA ILE A 147 9.80 -11.42 0.24
C ILE A 147 9.05 -11.08 1.54
N PRO A 148 8.59 -12.09 2.33
CA PRO A 148 8.01 -11.86 3.65
C PRO A 148 8.97 -11.12 4.59
N SER A 149 8.46 -10.17 5.37
CA SER A 149 9.28 -9.31 6.25
C SER A 149 10.09 -10.08 7.29
N ILE A 150 9.60 -11.24 7.74
CA ILE A 150 10.36 -12.10 8.66
C ILE A 150 11.71 -12.55 8.09
N ILE A 151 11.80 -12.77 6.78
CA ILE A 151 13.06 -13.16 6.11
C ILE A 151 14.07 -12.02 6.18
N TYR A 152 13.61 -10.76 5.99
CA TYR A 152 14.45 -9.59 6.20
C TYR A 152 14.95 -9.51 7.64
N GLY A 153 14.09 -9.83 8.62
CA GLY A 153 14.47 -9.89 10.02
C GLY A 153 15.53 -10.94 10.31
N LEU A 154 15.37 -12.15 9.77
CA LEU A 154 16.35 -13.22 9.91
C LEU A 154 17.69 -12.88 9.23
N PHE A 155 17.64 -12.30 8.03
CA PHE A 155 18.84 -11.80 7.36
C PHE A 155 19.52 -10.71 8.19
N GLY A 156 18.76 -9.74 8.67
CA GLY A 156 19.25 -8.65 9.52
C GLY A 156 19.87 -9.16 10.82
N MET A 157 19.26 -10.16 11.44
CA MET A 157 19.80 -10.84 12.62
C MET A 157 21.14 -11.51 12.32
N LEU A 158 21.23 -12.28 11.25
CA LEU A 158 22.46 -13.00 10.90
C LEU A 158 23.57 -12.03 10.50
N PHE A 159 23.24 -10.97 9.73
CA PHE A 159 24.24 -10.06 9.18
C PHE A 159 24.60 -8.95 10.17
N PHE A 160 23.63 -8.14 10.60
CA PHE A 160 23.92 -6.98 11.47
C PHE A 160 24.19 -7.38 12.93
N VAL A 161 23.31 -8.25 13.48
CA VAL A 161 23.41 -8.59 14.91
C VAL A 161 24.55 -9.57 15.14
N THR A 162 24.63 -10.66 14.35
CA THR A 162 25.60 -11.74 14.60
C THR A 162 26.94 -11.49 13.92
N ALA A 163 26.96 -11.25 12.59
CA ALA A 163 28.23 -11.14 11.85
C ALA A 163 28.95 -9.82 12.11
N LEU A 164 28.23 -8.68 12.22
CA LEU A 164 28.81 -7.37 12.52
C LEU A 164 28.88 -7.07 14.02
N HIS A 165 28.36 -7.95 14.87
CA HIS A 165 28.34 -7.79 16.34
C HIS A 165 27.70 -6.48 16.84
N TRP A 166 26.67 -5.98 16.10
CA TRP A 166 25.93 -4.77 16.50
C TRP A 166 24.90 -5.00 17.61
N ASN A 167 24.76 -6.27 18.05
CA ASN A 167 23.70 -6.71 18.96
C ASN A 167 22.28 -6.35 18.43
N LEU A 168 21.26 -6.63 19.23
CA LEU A 168 19.90 -6.13 18.97
C LEU A 168 19.88 -4.63 19.20
N SER A 169 19.72 -3.82 18.16
CA SER A 169 19.95 -2.38 18.25
C SER A 169 19.06 -1.57 17.33
N LEU A 170 18.90 -0.30 17.66
CA LEU A 170 18.19 0.68 16.83
C LEU A 170 18.78 0.70 15.40
N LEU A 171 20.11 0.68 15.29
CA LEU A 171 20.81 0.73 14.00
C LEU A 171 20.58 -0.54 13.17
N ALA A 172 20.69 -1.72 13.78
CA ALA A 172 20.44 -2.99 13.08
C ALA A 172 18.99 -3.07 12.57
N GLY A 173 18.02 -2.63 13.39
CA GLY A 173 16.62 -2.53 12.98
C GLY A 173 16.42 -1.52 11.83
N ALA A 174 17.00 -0.32 11.96
CA ALA A 174 16.88 0.71 10.93
C ALA A 174 17.50 0.31 9.60
N CYS A 175 18.66 -0.34 9.59
CA CYS A 175 19.29 -0.88 8.38
C CYS A 175 18.44 -1.97 7.72
N THR A 176 17.87 -2.85 8.53
CA THR A 176 16.98 -3.92 8.04
C THR A 176 15.72 -3.34 7.39
N LEU A 177 15.08 -2.38 8.05
CA LEU A 177 13.94 -1.66 7.47
C LEU A 177 14.33 -0.88 6.22
N ALA A 178 15.49 -0.21 6.21
CA ALA A 178 15.96 0.53 5.04
C ALA A 178 16.09 -0.38 3.82
N ILE A 179 16.69 -1.56 3.98
CA ILE A 179 16.78 -2.56 2.90
C ILE A 179 15.39 -3.01 2.44
N MET A 180 14.46 -3.22 3.38
CA MET A 180 13.10 -3.68 3.09
C MET A 180 12.27 -2.63 2.33
N VAL A 181 12.40 -1.33 2.64
CA VAL A 181 11.62 -0.27 2.01
C VAL A 181 12.29 0.33 0.77
N LEU A 182 13.59 0.14 0.59
CA LEU A 182 14.37 0.64 -0.55
C LEU A 182 13.74 0.30 -1.91
N PRO A 183 13.31 -0.95 -2.20
CA PRO A 183 12.67 -1.28 -3.46
C PRO A 183 11.35 -0.52 -3.69
N VAL A 184 10.60 -0.26 -2.62
CA VAL A 184 9.35 0.52 -2.68
C VAL A 184 9.65 1.95 -3.08
N VAL A 185 10.59 2.63 -2.39
CA VAL A 185 11.01 4.00 -2.69
C VAL A 185 11.55 4.10 -4.11
N MET A 186 12.39 3.16 -4.53
CA MET A 186 12.96 3.14 -5.87
C MET A 186 11.86 3.02 -6.94
N ARG A 187 10.93 2.07 -6.78
CA ARG A 187 9.87 1.80 -7.75
C ARG A 187 8.89 2.98 -7.89
N THR A 188 8.41 3.51 -6.76
CA THR A 188 7.49 4.66 -6.78
C THR A 188 8.15 5.92 -7.34
N THR A 189 9.44 6.13 -7.06
CA THR A 189 10.21 7.22 -7.66
C THR A 189 10.37 7.03 -9.17
N GLU A 190 10.66 5.82 -9.62
CA GLU A 190 10.74 5.49 -11.04
C GLU A 190 9.41 5.80 -11.76
N GLU A 191 8.29 5.36 -11.20
CA GLU A 191 6.95 5.63 -11.73
C GLU A 191 6.63 7.13 -11.76
N ALA A 192 7.01 7.87 -10.71
CA ALA A 192 6.85 9.32 -10.66
C ALA A 192 7.67 10.05 -11.72
N LEU A 193 8.91 9.63 -11.96
CA LEU A 193 9.76 10.19 -13.01
C LEU A 193 9.25 9.87 -14.42
N LEU A 194 8.76 8.66 -14.65
CA LEU A 194 8.17 8.25 -15.92
C LEU A 194 6.85 8.96 -16.23
N ALA A 195 6.10 9.39 -15.22
CA ALA A 195 4.87 10.15 -15.37
C ALA A 195 5.09 11.60 -15.84
N VAL A 196 6.33 12.13 -15.72
CA VAL A 196 6.65 13.48 -16.21
C VAL A 196 6.69 13.49 -17.74
N PRO A 197 5.90 14.36 -18.42
CA PRO A 197 5.88 14.44 -19.87
C PRO A 197 7.27 14.73 -20.48
N ASP A 198 7.58 14.11 -21.62
CA ASP A 198 8.89 14.31 -22.30
C ASP A 198 9.11 15.75 -22.76
N ALA A 199 8.05 16.53 -22.97
CA ALA A 199 8.14 17.95 -23.29
C ALA A 199 8.96 18.77 -22.26
N TYR A 200 8.98 18.37 -20.98
CA TYR A 200 9.81 19.01 -19.96
C TYR A 200 11.31 18.76 -20.21
N ARG A 201 11.65 17.57 -20.72
CA ARG A 201 13.03 17.19 -21.05
C ARG A 201 13.47 17.90 -22.33
N GLU A 202 12.63 17.85 -23.36
CA GLU A 202 12.86 18.47 -24.65
C GLU A 202 12.98 20.00 -24.53
N GLY A 203 12.12 20.65 -23.77
CA GLY A 203 12.17 22.06 -23.48
C GLY A 203 13.47 22.47 -22.77
N GLY A 204 13.91 21.70 -21.79
CA GLY A 204 15.19 21.91 -21.12
C GLY A 204 16.38 21.81 -22.08
N PHE A 205 16.42 20.81 -22.94
CA PHE A 205 17.47 20.61 -23.94
C PHE A 205 17.42 21.70 -25.03
N GLY A 206 16.22 22.09 -25.49
CA GLY A 206 16.02 23.16 -26.48
C GLY A 206 16.54 24.51 -26.00
N LEU A 207 16.52 24.79 -24.69
CA LEU A 207 17.13 25.97 -24.06
C LEU A 207 18.62 25.81 -23.79
N GLY A 208 19.26 24.73 -24.27
CA GLY A 208 20.71 24.50 -24.12
C GLY A 208 21.12 23.97 -22.74
N ALA A 209 20.17 23.55 -21.89
CA ALA A 209 20.51 22.95 -20.61
C ALA A 209 21.09 21.53 -20.78
N GLY A 210 22.17 21.23 -20.07
CA GLY A 210 22.70 19.86 -20.03
C GLY A 210 21.79 18.92 -19.25
N ARG A 211 21.95 17.59 -19.44
CA ARG A 211 21.11 16.52 -18.86
C ARG A 211 20.93 16.66 -17.36
N LEU A 212 22.03 16.86 -16.63
CA LEU A 212 21.98 17.03 -15.17
C LEU A 212 21.07 18.21 -14.76
N ARG A 213 21.25 19.38 -15.42
CA ARG A 213 20.44 20.57 -15.11
C ARG A 213 18.97 20.35 -15.42
N THR A 214 18.66 19.73 -16.55
CA THR A 214 17.27 19.41 -16.94
C THR A 214 16.62 18.47 -15.92
N VAL A 215 17.32 17.40 -15.51
CA VAL A 215 16.80 16.45 -14.52
C VAL A 215 16.52 17.14 -13.18
N PHE A 216 17.50 17.86 -12.61
CA PHE A 216 17.36 18.43 -11.28
C PHE A 216 16.51 19.71 -11.22
N ARG A 217 16.35 20.45 -12.31
CA ARG A 217 15.58 21.70 -12.32
C ARG A 217 14.21 21.62 -12.99
N CYS A 218 14.00 20.63 -13.87
CA CYS A 218 12.74 20.51 -14.59
C CYS A 218 12.00 19.20 -14.22
N VAL A 219 12.68 18.05 -14.34
CA VAL A 219 12.02 16.74 -14.17
C VAL A 219 11.78 16.42 -12.70
N LEU A 220 12.81 16.50 -11.87
CA LEU A 220 12.73 16.13 -10.45
C LEU A 220 11.71 16.97 -9.66
N PRO A 221 11.66 18.31 -9.79
CA PRO A 221 10.63 19.10 -9.11
C PRO A 221 9.21 18.71 -9.52
N SER A 222 9.00 18.35 -10.78
CA SER A 222 7.70 17.90 -11.30
C SER A 222 7.32 16.51 -10.78
N ALA A 223 8.31 15.66 -10.45
CA ALA A 223 8.12 14.32 -9.92
C ALA A 223 7.99 14.29 -8.37
N VAL A 224 8.37 15.36 -7.66
CA VAL A 224 8.37 15.43 -6.18
C VAL A 224 7.06 14.94 -5.55
N PRO A 225 5.84 15.34 -6.02
CA PRO A 225 4.61 14.87 -5.41
C PRO A 225 4.46 13.33 -5.45
N GLY A 226 4.84 12.70 -6.57
CA GLY A 226 4.83 11.24 -6.69
C GLY A 226 5.90 10.56 -5.82
N ILE A 227 7.09 11.15 -5.72
CA ILE A 227 8.18 10.67 -4.86
C ILE A 227 7.74 10.73 -3.39
N LEU A 228 7.14 11.85 -2.96
CA LEU A 228 6.62 11.99 -1.60
C LEU A 228 5.57 10.91 -1.30
N GLY A 229 4.65 10.62 -2.23
CA GLY A 229 3.71 9.51 -2.07
C GLY A 229 4.41 8.18 -1.80
N GLY A 230 5.50 7.88 -2.49
CA GLY A 230 6.33 6.69 -2.25
C GLY A 230 7.01 6.68 -0.88
N VAL A 231 7.51 7.83 -0.44
CA VAL A 231 8.13 7.99 0.90
C VAL A 231 7.08 7.78 2.01
N ILE A 232 5.86 8.30 1.84
CA ILE A 232 4.75 8.09 2.78
C ILE A 232 4.39 6.62 2.88
N LEU A 233 4.31 5.92 1.75
CA LEU A 233 4.04 4.48 1.73
C LEU A 233 5.15 3.69 2.45
N ALA A 234 6.41 4.05 2.25
CA ALA A 234 7.56 3.47 2.94
C ALA A 234 7.50 3.75 4.45
N LEU A 235 7.15 4.99 4.85
CA LEU A 235 6.98 5.39 6.25
C LEU A 235 5.91 4.54 6.95
N GLY A 236 4.73 4.41 6.34
CA GLY A 236 3.66 3.57 6.88
C GLY A 236 4.08 2.11 7.09
N ARG A 237 4.89 1.57 6.18
CA ARG A 237 5.47 0.23 6.29
C ARG A 237 6.48 0.13 7.44
N CYS A 238 7.36 1.11 7.62
CA CYS A 238 8.31 1.13 8.74
C CYS A 238 7.62 1.17 10.11
N VAL A 239 6.57 1.98 10.24
CA VAL A 239 5.85 2.17 11.50
C VAL A 239 5.08 0.93 11.94
N GLY A 240 4.50 0.20 11.00
CA GLY A 240 3.73 -1.01 11.28
C GLY A 240 4.54 -2.30 11.36
N GLU A 241 5.86 -2.26 11.14
CA GLU A 241 6.68 -3.48 11.05
C GLU A 241 6.97 -4.08 12.43
N VAL A 242 6.69 -5.37 12.55
CA VAL A 242 6.92 -6.16 13.77
C VAL A 242 7.92 -7.27 13.52
N ALA A 243 7.67 -8.11 12.50
CA ALA A 243 8.38 -9.36 12.31
C ALA A 243 9.89 -9.18 12.07
N ALA A 244 10.28 -8.17 11.30
CA ALA A 244 11.68 -7.89 11.06
C ALA A 244 12.37 -7.31 12.31
N LEU A 245 11.68 -6.46 13.07
CA LEU A 245 12.25 -5.73 14.20
C LEU A 245 12.44 -6.57 15.47
N ILE A 246 11.62 -7.58 15.69
CA ILE A 246 11.82 -8.51 16.81
C ILE A 246 13.21 -9.16 16.75
N PHE A 247 13.70 -9.46 15.56
CA PHE A 247 14.98 -10.11 15.35
C PHE A 247 16.17 -9.16 15.25
N THR A 248 15.94 -7.86 15.09
CA THR A 248 17.02 -6.89 14.79
C THR A 248 17.10 -5.72 15.76
N ALA A 249 15.97 -5.16 16.18
CA ALA A 249 15.93 -3.99 17.07
C ALA A 249 15.85 -4.37 18.54
N GLY A 250 15.30 -5.55 18.83
CA GLY A 250 15.11 -6.04 20.19
C GLY A 250 13.80 -5.59 20.83
N SER A 251 13.67 -5.85 22.13
CA SER A 251 12.41 -5.69 22.85
C SER A 251 12.53 -4.89 24.16
N ILE A 252 13.61 -4.16 24.37
CA ILE A 252 13.80 -3.32 25.57
C ILE A 252 13.00 -2.03 25.39
N ALA A 253 12.11 -1.75 26.34
CA ALA A 253 11.21 -0.58 26.30
C ALA A 253 11.88 0.65 26.93
N GLN A 254 13.01 1.06 26.38
CA GLN A 254 13.75 2.26 26.82
C GLN A 254 14.07 3.14 25.61
N ILE A 255 14.25 4.43 25.83
CA ILE A 255 14.73 5.35 24.82
C ILE A 255 16.26 5.29 24.82
N PRO A 256 16.94 5.12 23.68
CA PRO A 256 18.40 5.17 23.58
C PRO A 256 18.97 6.44 24.21
N ASN A 257 20.03 6.30 25.00
CA ASN A 257 20.58 7.41 25.79
C ASN A 257 21.53 8.30 24.96
N PHE A 258 21.00 9.08 24.04
CA PHE A 258 21.79 10.00 23.22
C PHE A 258 22.49 11.11 24.03
N ALA A 259 21.96 11.46 25.20
CA ALA A 259 22.55 12.50 26.06
C ALA A 259 23.82 12.01 26.76
N GLY A 260 23.88 10.74 27.16
CA GLY A 260 25.03 10.15 27.86
C GLY A 260 26.04 9.50 26.90
N GLU A 261 25.58 8.76 25.92
CA GLU A 261 26.40 7.93 25.03
C GLU A 261 26.60 8.53 23.63
N GLY A 262 25.92 9.65 23.34
CA GLY A 262 26.01 10.31 22.04
C GLY A 262 25.60 9.41 20.91
N ALA A 263 26.39 9.37 19.81
CA ALA A 263 26.10 8.55 18.66
C ALA A 263 26.14 7.02 18.93
N MET A 264 26.76 6.57 20.03
CA MET A 264 26.82 5.13 20.36
C MET A 264 25.47 4.58 20.82
N ALA A 265 24.56 5.44 21.28
CA ALA A 265 23.20 5.05 21.64
C ALA A 265 22.39 4.44 20.48
N VAL A 266 22.82 4.56 19.22
CA VAL A 266 22.20 3.85 18.07
C VAL A 266 22.39 2.33 18.18
N PHE A 267 23.32 1.86 18.99
CA PHE A 267 23.54 0.43 19.26
C PHE A 267 22.73 -0.10 20.46
N ASP A 268 21.94 0.77 21.10
CA ASP A 268 21.01 0.34 22.15
C ASP A 268 19.81 -0.37 21.53
N SER A 269 19.26 -1.33 22.30
CA SER A 269 18.02 -2.01 21.92
C SER A 269 16.84 -1.04 21.97
N ALA A 270 15.99 -1.06 20.95
CA ALA A 270 14.89 -0.11 20.80
C ALA A 270 13.59 -0.83 20.41
N ARG A 271 12.66 -0.96 21.36
CA ARG A 271 11.32 -1.50 21.10
C ARG A 271 10.47 -0.45 20.39
N THR A 272 9.95 -0.76 19.20
CA THR A 272 8.95 0.08 18.50
C THR A 272 7.54 -0.16 19.05
N LEU A 273 6.60 0.74 18.74
CA LEU A 273 5.21 0.67 19.19
C LEU A 273 4.49 -0.60 18.70
N ALA A 274 4.75 -0.99 17.45
CA ALA A 274 4.22 -2.22 16.88
C ALA A 274 4.77 -3.48 17.57
N VAL A 275 6.07 -3.51 17.88
CA VAL A 275 6.70 -4.59 18.67
C VAL A 275 6.20 -4.57 20.12
N HIS A 276 5.98 -3.38 20.69
CA HIS A 276 5.41 -3.24 22.04
C HIS A 276 4.01 -3.84 22.13
N MET A 277 3.13 -3.48 21.19
CA MET A 277 1.79 -4.05 21.09
C MET A 277 1.83 -5.58 20.96
N TYR A 278 2.73 -6.11 20.11
CA TYR A 278 2.90 -7.54 19.93
C TYR A 278 3.37 -8.25 21.22
N ALA A 279 4.33 -7.65 21.94
CA ALA A 279 4.82 -8.19 23.20
C ALA A 279 3.71 -8.28 24.25
N LEU A 280 2.93 -7.22 24.45
CA LEU A 280 1.80 -7.21 25.37
C LEU A 280 0.73 -8.23 24.98
N ALA A 281 0.43 -8.33 23.69
CA ALA A 281 -0.54 -9.31 23.19
C ALA A 281 -0.06 -10.75 23.39
N SER A 282 1.22 -11.03 23.21
CA SER A 282 1.80 -12.37 23.37
C SER A 282 1.92 -12.81 24.84
N GLU A 283 2.15 -11.87 25.76
CA GLU A 283 2.18 -12.10 27.20
C GLU A 283 0.77 -12.37 27.77
N GLY A 284 -0.28 -11.76 27.18
CA GLY A 284 -1.67 -11.95 27.58
C GLY A 284 -2.05 -11.36 28.95
N LEU A 285 -1.13 -10.65 29.61
CA LEU A 285 -1.35 -10.06 30.94
C LEU A 285 -2.01 -8.68 30.87
N HIS A 286 -1.75 -7.92 29.78
CA HIS A 286 -2.15 -6.53 29.59
C HIS A 286 -2.98 -6.35 28.33
N VAL A 287 -4.07 -7.10 28.20
CA VAL A 287 -4.92 -7.12 26.99
C VAL A 287 -5.56 -5.76 26.71
N ASN A 288 -5.99 -5.05 27.76
CA ASN A 288 -6.63 -3.74 27.64
C ASN A 288 -5.63 -2.66 27.14
N GLU A 289 -4.42 -2.67 27.70
CA GLU A 289 -3.32 -1.77 27.30
C GLU A 289 -2.83 -2.09 25.88
N THR A 290 -2.94 -3.36 25.44
CA THR A 290 -2.69 -3.75 24.07
C THR A 290 -3.66 -3.06 23.10
N TYR A 291 -4.97 -3.04 23.40
CA TYR A 291 -5.93 -2.31 22.58
C TYR A 291 -5.69 -0.79 22.62
N ALA A 292 -5.34 -0.23 23.78
CA ALA A 292 -4.99 1.17 23.90
C ALA A 292 -3.75 1.51 23.04
N THR A 293 -2.72 0.66 23.06
CA THR A 293 -1.52 0.80 22.20
C THR A 293 -1.88 0.71 20.72
N ALA A 294 -2.81 -0.19 20.33
CA ALA A 294 -3.28 -0.29 18.95
C ALA A 294 -4.00 0.99 18.50
N VAL A 295 -4.79 1.64 19.37
CA VAL A 295 -5.42 2.94 19.07
C VAL A 295 -4.36 4.01 18.83
N VAL A 296 -3.33 4.10 19.70
CA VAL A 296 -2.25 5.08 19.54
C VAL A 296 -1.47 4.83 18.24
N LEU A 297 -1.18 3.57 17.92
CA LEU A 297 -0.52 3.20 16.65
C LEU A 297 -1.36 3.62 15.44
N LEU A 298 -2.67 3.36 15.48
CA LEU A 298 -3.59 3.75 14.42
C LEU A 298 -3.63 5.28 14.24
N VAL A 299 -3.77 6.03 15.33
CA VAL A 299 -3.75 7.50 15.32
C VAL A 299 -2.43 8.03 14.78
N MET A 300 -1.29 7.45 15.23
CA MET A 300 0.04 7.85 14.75
C MET A 300 0.17 7.64 13.23
N VAL A 301 -0.24 6.49 12.71
CA VAL A 301 -0.20 6.22 11.26
C VAL A 301 -1.08 7.20 10.49
N VAL A 302 -2.30 7.48 10.97
CA VAL A 302 -3.21 8.44 10.33
C VAL A 302 -2.60 9.85 10.34
N LEU A 303 -2.05 10.29 11.47
CA LEU A 303 -1.41 11.61 11.59
C LEU A 303 -0.19 11.74 10.68
N LEU A 304 0.68 10.72 10.63
CA LEU A 304 1.85 10.72 9.75
C LEU A 304 1.44 10.79 8.27
N ASN A 305 0.41 10.06 7.87
CA ASN A 305 -0.11 10.13 6.50
C ASN A 305 -0.74 11.51 6.20
N LEU A 306 -1.47 12.08 7.15
CA LEU A 306 -2.09 13.41 6.98
C LEU A 306 -1.06 14.53 6.88
N LEU A 307 0.01 14.47 7.69
CA LEU A 307 1.10 15.46 7.66
C LEU A 307 1.94 15.39 6.37
N ALA A 308 1.93 14.23 5.72
CA ALA A 308 2.73 13.97 4.53
C ALA A 308 1.95 14.21 3.21
N THR A 309 0.64 14.46 3.29
CA THR A 309 -0.24 14.81 2.16
C THR A 309 -0.38 16.31 2.01
#